data_e82777447087d13368b6f53a8a49ad87
#
_entry.id   e82777447087d13368b6f53a8a49ad87
#
_cell.length_a   1.000
_cell.length_b   1.000
_cell.length_c   1.000
_cell.angle_alpha   90.00
_cell.angle_beta   90.00
_cell.angle_gamma   90.00
#
_symmetry.space_group_name_H-M   'P 1'
#
loop_
_entity.id
_entity.type
_entity.pdbx_description
1 polymer ?
#
loop_
_entity_poly.entity_id
_entity_poly.type
_entity_poly.pdbx_seq_one_letter_code
_entity_poly.pdbx_strand_id
1 'polypeptide(L)'
;MKTCLLNRLWMGVLALVLAASCSHPGDYTNAIPAEATEVVSIDLQSLALKAGVDDPQNAEALQKLSQTLASGVSADAQKAVETFFDNPSEAGIDFGKPVYIFHSSETNRQGFIAAVDDTDKLKNLLKATQSETQMADVAEKDGYNYCYNDRAFVAFNATTLLVLPTTDTPDIAQLHQEVSALLGQKAEQSVHSQQAFRQMQETQGDVRMMMTASTFLKFYPDPMLKSMMDSLHMQNIKYIGGLSFEPGRMAINASYTSDDPQAQAFIEKQLKTTRPLQNTFASYFPQSTLFYLTLGMDGKEVFAQLDENPQLKKALSDKDRELVKTLVASLENDFTLGITGLNAQGNPTILAYAETNNANLLNQLYEATKGQGGNDLTKLDNGDYLYTDKGMKVYMGMRGKQLVMTNDEALYRNAGKESKPSLLDTDFAKEIEGQRLVTVVNAEAVFNLPIVKMATGFLSPQYRAMVTAAENISYLEMSSEGTKGLVVLQLKDQKTNALKQIVDQVKALSNL
;
A
#
# COMPACT_ATOMS: atom_id res chain seq x y z
N MET A 1 12.93 24.46 50.38
CA MET A 1 14.26 24.13 49.84
C MET A 1 14.43 22.68 49.35
N LYS A 2 13.56 21.73 49.65
CA LYS A 2 13.70 20.32 49.22
C LYS A 2 13.15 20.05 47.79
N THR A 3 12.27 20.85 47.27
CA THR A 3 11.66 20.68 45.91
C THR A 3 12.58 21.17 44.78
N CYS A 4 13.53 22.06 45.07
CA CYS A 4 14.45 22.60 44.06
C CYS A 4 15.63 21.65 43.76
N LEU A 5 15.97 20.76 44.67
CA LEU A 5 17.05 19.76 44.49
C LEU A 5 16.55 18.56 43.63
N LEU A 6 15.30 18.13 43.81
CA LEU A 6 14.74 17.02 43.04
C LEU A 6 14.59 17.38 41.54
N ASN A 7 14.14 18.61 41.21
CA ASN A 7 14.03 19.08 39.82
C ASN A 7 15.41 19.21 39.13
N ARG A 8 16.48 19.54 39.90
CA ARG A 8 17.83 19.59 39.33
C ARG A 8 18.44 18.20 39.10
N LEU A 9 18.07 17.22 39.93
CA LEU A 9 18.48 15.83 39.74
C LEU A 9 17.77 15.23 38.47
N TRP A 10 16.48 15.52 38.28
CA TRP A 10 15.75 15.06 37.09
C TRP A 10 16.25 15.69 35.80
N MET A 11 16.58 16.98 35.79
CA MET A 11 17.21 17.64 34.64
C MET A 11 18.62 17.11 34.35
N GLY A 12 19.39 16.75 35.39
CA GLY A 12 20.70 16.13 35.24
C GLY A 12 20.64 14.72 34.66
N VAL A 13 19.63 13.92 35.05
CA VAL A 13 19.39 12.58 34.50
C VAL A 13 18.86 12.66 33.05
N LEU A 14 18.00 13.64 32.74
CA LEU A 14 17.55 13.86 31.36
C LEU A 14 18.67 14.34 30.42
N ALA A 15 19.59 15.19 30.94
CA ALA A 15 20.76 15.64 30.18
C ALA A 15 21.80 14.51 29.98
N LEU A 16 21.95 13.59 30.94
CA LEU A 16 22.80 12.40 30.81
C LEU A 16 22.23 11.38 29.84
N VAL A 17 20.89 11.20 29.78
CA VAL A 17 20.23 10.35 28.80
C VAL A 17 20.34 10.93 27.38
N LEU A 18 20.28 12.26 27.23
CA LEU A 18 20.50 12.95 25.95
C LEU A 18 21.99 12.97 25.53
N ALA A 19 22.93 12.97 26.47
CA ALA A 19 24.37 12.91 26.17
C ALA A 19 24.86 11.48 25.89
N ALA A 20 24.18 10.44 26.42
CA ALA A 20 24.47 9.04 26.12
C ALA A 20 23.97 8.62 24.71
N SER A 21 23.14 9.45 24.04
CA SER A 21 22.69 9.19 22.70
C SER A 21 23.73 9.55 21.60
N CYS A 22 24.90 10.04 21.95
CA CYS A 22 25.94 10.48 21.00
C CYS A 22 27.10 9.49 20.78
N SER A 23 27.03 8.26 21.28
CA SER A 23 28.03 7.22 20.99
C SER A 23 27.38 5.86 20.70
N HIS A 24 26.48 5.82 19.72
CA HIS A 24 26.10 4.54 19.17
C HIS A 24 27.21 4.07 18.21
N PRO A 25 27.67 2.80 18.30
CA PRO A 25 28.41 2.19 17.20
C PRO A 25 27.59 2.43 15.94
N GLY A 26 28.22 2.83 14.82
CA GLY A 26 27.56 3.38 13.64
C GLY A 26 26.31 2.60 13.24
N ASP A 27 25.24 3.32 12.94
CA ASP A 27 23.98 2.71 12.50
C ASP A 27 24.27 1.83 11.27
N TYR A 28 23.96 0.53 11.35
CA TYR A 28 24.21 -0.43 10.26
C TYR A 28 23.52 0.01 8.95
N THR A 29 22.44 0.78 9.01
CA THR A 29 21.75 1.33 7.84
C THR A 29 22.54 2.44 7.13
N ASN A 30 23.62 2.95 7.76
CA ASN A 30 24.55 3.84 7.07
C ASN A 30 25.22 3.17 5.85
N ALA A 31 25.27 1.84 5.79
CA ALA A 31 25.79 1.11 4.63
C ALA A 31 24.84 1.10 3.42
N ILE A 32 23.62 1.65 3.53
CA ILE A 32 22.75 1.87 2.38
C ILE A 32 23.19 3.16 1.67
N PRO A 33 23.50 3.11 0.34
CA PRO A 33 24.01 4.26 -0.38
C PRO A 33 23.00 5.41 -0.49
N ALA A 34 23.49 6.66 -0.51
CA ALA A 34 22.67 7.86 -0.60
C ALA A 34 21.82 7.92 -1.88
N GLU A 35 22.30 7.29 -2.96
CA GLU A 35 21.60 7.22 -4.26
C GLU A 35 20.63 6.03 -4.38
N ALA A 36 20.32 5.32 -3.28
CA ALA A 36 19.34 4.24 -3.32
C ALA A 36 17.97 4.75 -3.80
N THR A 37 17.47 4.14 -4.87
CA THR A 37 16.17 4.46 -5.48
C THR A 37 15.04 3.60 -4.95
N GLU A 38 15.39 2.49 -4.30
CA GLU A 38 14.49 1.54 -3.67
C GLU A 38 15.13 1.01 -2.40
N VAL A 39 14.39 1.02 -1.31
CA VAL A 39 14.77 0.40 -0.03
C VAL A 39 13.56 -0.29 0.54
N VAL A 40 13.73 -1.56 0.93
CA VAL A 40 12.73 -2.35 1.65
C VAL A 40 13.29 -2.72 3.01
N SER A 41 12.54 -2.46 4.05
CA SER A 41 12.81 -2.81 5.45
C SER A 41 11.86 -3.91 5.87
N ILE A 42 12.35 -4.99 6.47
CA ILE A 42 11.56 -6.15 6.91
C ILE A 42 11.86 -6.43 8.37
N ASP A 43 10.84 -6.34 9.22
CA ASP A 43 10.90 -6.74 10.64
C ASP A 43 10.59 -8.24 10.75
N LEU A 44 11.65 -9.06 10.67
CA LEU A 44 11.53 -10.52 10.68
C LEU A 44 10.99 -11.04 12.01
N GLN A 45 11.35 -10.43 13.14
CA GLN A 45 10.88 -10.84 14.45
C GLN A 45 9.38 -10.57 14.60
N SER A 46 8.93 -9.38 14.23
CA SER A 46 7.50 -9.02 14.24
C SER A 46 6.68 -9.97 13.36
N LEU A 47 7.15 -10.23 12.12
CA LEU A 47 6.47 -11.15 11.20
C LEU A 47 6.40 -12.58 11.76
N ALA A 48 7.49 -13.09 12.34
CA ALA A 48 7.51 -14.42 12.94
C ALA A 48 6.49 -14.55 14.09
N LEU A 49 6.47 -13.59 15.02
CA LEU A 49 5.51 -13.58 16.13
C LEU A 49 4.07 -13.46 15.63
N LYS A 50 3.80 -12.59 14.66
CA LYS A 50 2.48 -12.39 14.07
C LYS A 50 1.99 -13.59 13.24
N ALA A 51 2.91 -14.36 12.66
CA ALA A 51 2.62 -15.63 12.01
C ALA A 51 2.33 -16.76 13.02
N GLY A 52 2.57 -16.54 14.31
CA GLY A 52 2.38 -17.53 15.38
C GLY A 52 3.51 -18.56 15.45
N VAL A 53 4.75 -18.14 15.19
CA VAL A 53 5.92 -19.04 15.32
C VAL A 53 6.10 -19.52 16.77
N ASP A 54 5.70 -18.71 17.74
CA ASP A 54 5.71 -19.03 19.17
C ASP A 54 4.45 -19.78 19.65
N ASP A 55 3.46 -20.01 18.79
CA ASP A 55 2.26 -20.77 19.13
C ASP A 55 2.59 -22.27 19.24
N PRO A 56 2.32 -22.92 20.39
CA PRO A 56 2.55 -24.36 20.56
C PRO A 56 1.89 -25.24 19.49
N GLN A 57 0.79 -24.79 18.90
CA GLN A 57 0.12 -25.49 17.80
C GLN A 57 0.96 -25.55 16.51
N ASN A 58 1.92 -24.65 16.36
CA ASN A 58 2.83 -24.59 15.21
C ASN A 58 4.14 -25.37 15.43
N ALA A 59 4.42 -25.85 16.64
CA ALA A 59 5.68 -26.53 16.98
C ALA A 59 6.00 -27.71 16.04
N GLU A 60 5.00 -28.56 15.75
CA GLU A 60 5.18 -29.69 14.83
C GLU A 60 5.50 -29.23 13.39
N ALA A 61 4.83 -28.17 12.91
CA ALA A 61 5.09 -27.62 11.59
C ALA A 61 6.49 -26.99 11.48
N LEU A 62 6.93 -26.28 12.51
CA LEU A 62 8.27 -25.72 12.59
C LEU A 62 9.34 -26.80 12.66
N GLN A 63 9.11 -27.86 13.43
CA GLN A 63 10.00 -29.02 13.49
C GLN A 63 10.11 -29.71 12.13
N LYS A 64 8.99 -29.93 11.42
CA LYS A 64 9.00 -30.49 10.06
C LYS A 64 9.76 -29.59 9.08
N LEU A 65 9.59 -28.25 9.17
CA LEU A 65 10.34 -27.29 8.34
C LEU A 65 11.83 -27.37 8.63
N SER A 66 12.25 -27.35 9.91
CA SER A 66 13.65 -27.52 10.33
C SER A 66 14.24 -28.83 9.77
N GLN A 67 13.54 -29.95 9.94
CA GLN A 67 13.97 -31.26 9.41
C GLN A 67 14.06 -31.26 7.88
N THR A 68 13.14 -30.59 7.19
CA THR A 68 13.16 -30.50 5.73
C THR A 68 14.37 -29.70 5.26
N LEU A 69 14.65 -28.56 5.87
CA LEU A 69 15.82 -27.71 5.56
C LEU A 69 17.14 -28.39 5.95
N ALA A 70 17.15 -29.16 7.03
CA ALA A 70 18.29 -29.94 7.49
C ALA A 70 18.52 -31.23 6.66
N SER A 71 17.56 -31.65 5.85
CA SER A 71 17.66 -32.86 5.06
C SER A 71 18.56 -32.67 3.82
N GLY A 72 19.53 -33.56 3.63
CA GLY A 72 20.37 -33.55 2.42
C GLY A 72 21.56 -32.57 2.47
N VAL A 73 21.83 -31.95 3.62
CA VAL A 73 22.99 -31.09 3.86
C VAL A 73 24.02 -31.81 4.76
N SER A 74 25.23 -31.24 4.86
CA SER A 74 26.27 -31.77 5.75
C SER A 74 25.87 -31.75 7.23
N ALA A 75 26.54 -32.55 8.05
CA ALA A 75 26.24 -32.63 9.49
C ALA A 75 26.43 -31.27 10.21
N ASP A 76 27.40 -30.47 9.81
CA ASP A 76 27.64 -29.15 10.36
C ASP A 76 26.53 -28.16 9.96
N ALA A 77 26.11 -28.16 8.69
CA ALA A 77 25.01 -27.34 8.20
C ALA A 77 23.67 -27.77 8.82
N GLN A 78 23.42 -29.08 8.97
CA GLN A 78 22.26 -29.60 9.68
C GLN A 78 22.19 -29.07 11.10
N LYS A 79 23.28 -29.17 11.85
CA LYS A 79 23.38 -28.66 13.21
C LYS A 79 23.16 -27.14 13.26
N ALA A 80 23.68 -26.38 12.30
CA ALA A 80 23.48 -24.94 12.22
C ALA A 80 22.00 -24.59 12.00
N VAL A 81 21.28 -25.31 11.11
CA VAL A 81 19.85 -25.15 10.88
C VAL A 81 19.06 -25.46 12.17
N GLU A 82 19.30 -26.61 12.78
CA GLU A 82 18.63 -26.99 14.03
C GLU A 82 18.86 -25.94 15.13
N THR A 83 20.11 -25.51 15.33
CA THR A 83 20.47 -24.46 16.29
C THR A 83 19.75 -23.13 16.01
N PHE A 84 19.64 -22.73 14.75
CA PHE A 84 18.92 -21.51 14.36
C PHE A 84 17.42 -21.59 14.69
N PHE A 85 16.77 -22.73 14.45
CA PHE A 85 15.37 -22.90 14.81
C PHE A 85 15.12 -22.93 16.31
N ASP A 86 16.06 -23.49 17.08
CA ASP A 86 16.01 -23.52 18.53
C ASP A 86 16.32 -22.16 19.16
N ASN A 87 17.31 -21.45 18.62
CA ASN A 87 17.76 -20.15 19.11
C ASN A 87 18.31 -19.30 17.95
N PRO A 88 17.49 -18.44 17.30
CA PRO A 88 17.94 -17.59 16.19
C PRO A 88 19.13 -16.66 16.51
N SER A 89 19.34 -16.30 17.80
CA SER A 89 20.48 -15.46 18.21
C SER A 89 21.84 -16.12 18.01
N GLU A 90 21.89 -17.45 17.80
CA GLU A 90 23.13 -18.17 17.46
C GLU A 90 23.62 -17.94 16.04
N ALA A 91 22.80 -17.30 15.18
CA ALA A 91 23.21 -16.85 13.86
C ALA A 91 24.20 -15.65 13.90
N GLY A 92 24.31 -14.95 15.03
CA GLY A 92 25.12 -13.74 15.17
C GLY A 92 24.53 -12.50 14.50
N ILE A 93 23.24 -12.58 14.10
CA ILE A 93 22.46 -11.49 13.52
C ILE A 93 21.44 -11.00 14.55
N ASP A 94 21.32 -9.69 14.70
CA ASP A 94 20.31 -9.07 15.57
C ASP A 94 18.95 -9.03 14.86
N PHE A 95 18.16 -10.09 14.99
CA PHE A 95 16.80 -10.17 14.44
C PHE A 95 15.78 -9.27 15.16
N GLY A 96 16.14 -8.64 16.28
CA GLY A 96 15.35 -7.59 16.91
C GLY A 96 15.36 -6.28 16.14
N LYS A 97 16.23 -6.16 15.13
CA LYS A 97 16.29 -5.05 14.19
C LYS A 97 15.84 -5.49 12.79
N PRO A 98 15.23 -4.58 12.00
CA PRO A 98 14.85 -4.89 10.63
C PRO A 98 16.07 -5.24 9.75
N VAL A 99 15.86 -6.11 8.77
CA VAL A 99 16.78 -6.29 7.66
C VAL A 99 16.38 -5.38 6.51
N TYR A 100 17.34 -5.01 5.66
CA TYR A 100 17.10 -4.12 4.53
C TYR A 100 17.58 -4.73 3.22
N ILE A 101 16.81 -4.48 2.17
CA ILE A 101 17.20 -4.71 0.78
C ILE A 101 17.23 -3.35 0.12
N PHE A 102 18.28 -3.04 -0.62
CA PHE A 102 18.37 -1.78 -1.35
C PHE A 102 18.74 -2.00 -2.82
N HIS A 103 18.32 -1.07 -3.65
CA HIS A 103 18.71 -0.98 -5.05
C HIS A 103 18.90 0.48 -5.46
N SER A 104 19.97 0.76 -6.23
CA SER A 104 20.23 2.04 -6.89
C SER A 104 20.17 1.85 -8.40
N SER A 105 19.21 2.49 -9.05
CA SER A 105 19.01 2.35 -10.51
C SER A 105 20.13 3.01 -11.32
N GLU A 106 20.77 4.05 -10.79
CA GLU A 106 21.84 4.80 -11.48
C GLU A 106 23.14 4.02 -11.55
N THR A 107 23.53 3.40 -10.44
CA THR A 107 24.77 2.62 -10.32
C THR A 107 24.56 1.13 -10.54
N ASN A 108 23.31 0.68 -10.71
CA ASN A 108 22.89 -0.74 -10.69
C ASN A 108 23.40 -1.49 -9.45
N ARG A 109 23.61 -0.76 -8.35
CA ARG A 109 24.05 -1.31 -7.06
C ARG A 109 22.87 -1.85 -6.30
N GLN A 110 23.00 -3.05 -5.78
CA GLN A 110 21.99 -3.68 -4.93
C GLN A 110 22.65 -4.44 -3.79
N GLY A 111 21.96 -4.60 -2.69
CA GLY A 111 22.49 -5.34 -1.55
C GLY A 111 21.46 -5.64 -0.49
N PHE A 112 21.87 -6.51 0.42
CA PHE A 112 21.14 -6.86 1.63
C PHE A 112 21.97 -6.42 2.84
N ILE A 113 21.31 -5.88 3.87
CA ILE A 113 21.93 -5.40 5.10
C ILE A 113 21.16 -5.93 6.30
N ALA A 114 21.91 -6.38 7.31
CA ALA A 114 21.38 -6.73 8.62
C ALA A 114 22.30 -6.21 9.73
N ALA A 115 21.76 -6.03 10.91
CA ALA A 115 22.55 -5.74 12.09
C ALA A 115 23.27 -6.99 12.58
N VAL A 116 24.53 -6.87 12.97
CA VAL A 116 25.32 -7.93 13.60
C VAL A 116 25.20 -7.82 15.10
N ASP A 117 24.93 -8.94 15.76
CA ASP A 117 24.93 -9.08 17.22
C ASP A 117 26.27 -9.66 17.72
N ASP A 118 26.76 -10.71 17.05
CA ASP A 118 27.98 -11.42 17.43
C ASP A 118 28.73 -11.89 16.18
N THR A 119 29.91 -11.30 15.96
CA THR A 119 30.77 -11.63 14.81
C THR A 119 31.34 -13.05 14.83
N ASP A 120 31.58 -13.63 16.01
CA ASP A 120 32.14 -14.97 16.10
C ASP A 120 31.07 -16.03 15.85
N LYS A 121 29.84 -15.80 16.32
CA LYS A 121 28.69 -16.65 15.95
C LYS A 121 28.43 -16.60 14.45
N LEU A 122 28.47 -15.41 13.84
CA LEU A 122 28.27 -15.27 12.38
C LEU A 122 29.39 -15.99 11.59
N LYS A 123 30.66 -15.90 12.03
CA LYS A 123 31.77 -16.68 11.44
C LYS A 123 31.51 -18.19 11.53
N ASN A 124 31.04 -18.65 12.69
CA ASN A 124 30.75 -20.07 12.88
C ASN A 124 29.60 -20.54 11.99
N LEU A 125 28.55 -19.76 11.83
CA LEU A 125 27.43 -20.04 10.91
C LEU A 125 27.92 -20.15 9.45
N LEU A 126 28.70 -19.17 8.97
CA LEU A 126 29.25 -19.18 7.61
C LEU A 126 30.16 -20.39 7.38
N LYS A 127 30.97 -20.75 8.35
CA LYS A 127 31.83 -21.94 8.29
C LYS A 127 31.01 -23.24 8.27
N ALA A 128 30.00 -23.36 9.11
CA ALA A 128 29.15 -24.55 9.17
C ALA A 128 28.37 -24.79 7.88
N THR A 129 28.01 -23.70 7.15
CA THR A 129 27.25 -23.75 5.89
C THR A 129 28.15 -23.68 4.65
N GLN A 130 29.46 -23.66 4.80
CA GLN A 130 30.42 -23.43 3.71
C GLN A 130 30.33 -24.47 2.60
N SER A 131 30.15 -25.74 2.94
CA SER A 131 30.04 -26.83 1.95
C SER A 131 28.83 -26.70 1.04
N GLU A 132 27.71 -26.24 1.57
CA GLU A 132 26.44 -26.03 0.84
C GLU A 132 26.45 -24.74 0.02
N THR A 133 27.01 -23.68 0.59
CA THR A 133 27.06 -22.37 -0.04
C THR A 133 28.22 -22.21 -1.01
N GLN A 134 29.25 -23.10 -0.95
CA GLN A 134 30.47 -23.00 -1.72
C GLN A 134 31.22 -21.66 -1.49
N MET A 135 31.03 -21.06 -0.33
CA MET A 135 31.74 -19.84 0.06
C MET A 135 33.21 -20.12 0.29
N ALA A 136 34.09 -19.19 -0.09
CA ALA A 136 35.48 -19.17 0.33
C ALA A 136 35.62 -19.09 1.85
N ASP A 137 36.79 -19.41 2.39
CA ASP A 137 37.07 -19.21 3.81
C ASP A 137 36.88 -17.75 4.21
N VAL A 138 36.40 -17.55 5.44
CA VAL A 138 36.27 -16.19 5.99
C VAL A 138 37.67 -15.61 6.21
N ALA A 139 37.93 -14.48 5.56
CA ALA A 139 39.14 -13.70 5.69
C ALA A 139 38.85 -12.31 6.26
N GLU A 140 39.88 -11.58 6.68
CA GLU A 140 39.79 -10.22 7.20
C GLU A 140 40.52 -9.24 6.29
N LYS A 141 39.95 -8.06 6.09
CA LYS A 141 40.55 -6.96 5.34
C LYS A 141 39.98 -5.63 5.80
N ASP A 142 40.83 -4.65 6.00
CA ASP A 142 40.46 -3.25 6.30
C ASP A 142 39.45 -3.09 7.43
N GLY A 143 39.51 -3.98 8.47
CA GLY A 143 38.64 -3.93 9.65
C GLY A 143 37.26 -4.59 9.48
N TYR A 144 37.04 -5.34 8.41
CA TYR A 144 35.85 -6.19 8.24
C TYR A 144 36.25 -7.62 7.83
N ASN A 145 35.36 -8.57 8.16
CA ASN A 145 35.47 -9.96 7.73
C ASN A 145 34.72 -10.13 6.41
N TYR A 146 35.17 -11.04 5.55
CA TYR A 146 34.50 -11.32 4.29
C TYR A 146 34.66 -12.78 3.83
N CYS A 147 33.72 -13.24 3.06
CA CYS A 147 33.80 -14.43 2.22
C CYS A 147 32.98 -14.21 0.95
N TYR A 148 33.21 -15.02 -0.07
CA TYR A 148 32.50 -14.88 -1.34
C TYR A 148 32.40 -16.19 -2.12
N ASN A 149 31.48 -16.25 -3.08
CA ASN A 149 31.36 -17.25 -4.09
C ASN A 149 30.98 -16.61 -5.45
N ASP A 150 30.50 -17.37 -6.40
CA ASP A 150 30.02 -16.92 -7.73
C ASP A 150 28.67 -16.16 -7.67
N ARG A 151 28.01 -16.07 -6.53
CA ARG A 151 26.68 -15.44 -6.37
C ARG A 151 26.65 -14.28 -5.41
N ALA A 152 27.49 -14.30 -4.38
CA ALA A 152 27.45 -13.31 -3.31
C ALA A 152 28.84 -13.01 -2.73
N PHE A 153 29.06 -11.73 -2.39
CA PHE A 153 30.13 -11.24 -1.56
C PHE A 153 29.53 -10.85 -0.20
N VAL A 154 29.90 -11.57 0.83
CA VAL A 154 29.44 -11.34 2.21
C VAL A 154 30.54 -10.61 2.96
N ALA A 155 30.24 -9.46 3.52
CA ALA A 155 31.13 -8.67 4.35
C ALA A 155 30.44 -8.28 5.66
N PHE A 156 31.19 -8.30 6.77
CA PHE A 156 30.59 -7.90 8.05
C PHE A 156 31.65 -7.38 9.04
N ASN A 157 31.20 -6.49 9.88
CA ASN A 157 31.96 -5.96 11.01
C ASN A 157 31.14 -6.12 12.32
N ALA A 158 31.53 -5.43 13.39
CA ALA A 158 30.84 -5.55 14.69
C ALA A 158 29.38 -5.04 14.70
N THR A 159 28.93 -4.32 13.68
CA THR A 159 27.58 -3.70 13.64
C THR A 159 26.77 -4.07 12.42
N THR A 160 27.42 -4.40 11.32
CA THR A 160 26.80 -4.48 9.98
C THR A 160 27.20 -5.75 9.25
N LEU A 161 26.21 -6.48 8.77
CA LEU A 161 26.33 -7.49 7.74
C LEU A 161 25.85 -6.87 6.41
N LEU A 162 26.72 -6.92 5.39
CA LEU A 162 26.44 -6.45 4.03
C LEU A 162 26.64 -7.62 3.06
N VAL A 163 25.65 -7.91 2.25
CA VAL A 163 25.72 -8.91 1.18
C VAL A 163 25.49 -8.23 -0.16
N LEU A 164 26.47 -8.33 -1.04
CA LEU A 164 26.38 -7.84 -2.43
C LEU A 164 26.33 -9.01 -3.41
N PRO A 165 25.49 -8.95 -4.45
CA PRO A 165 25.51 -9.98 -5.49
C PRO A 165 26.84 -9.93 -6.27
N THR A 166 27.28 -11.09 -6.74
CA THR A 166 28.46 -11.24 -7.59
C THR A 166 28.07 -11.85 -8.94
N THR A 167 29.04 -12.01 -9.79
CA THR A 167 28.96 -12.74 -11.08
C THR A 167 29.92 -13.92 -11.06
N ASP A 168 29.86 -14.78 -12.05
CA ASP A 168 30.76 -15.97 -12.19
C ASP A 168 32.23 -15.61 -12.16
N THR A 169 32.60 -14.38 -12.52
CA THR A 169 33.97 -13.86 -12.50
C THR A 169 34.02 -12.51 -11.81
N PRO A 170 33.89 -12.47 -10.45
CA PRO A 170 33.80 -11.22 -9.71
C PRO A 170 35.15 -10.48 -9.71
N ASP A 171 35.09 -9.16 -9.90
CA ASP A 171 36.23 -8.28 -9.62
C ASP A 171 36.31 -8.04 -8.08
N ILE A 172 37.10 -8.91 -7.44
CA ILE A 172 37.25 -8.86 -5.98
C ILE A 172 37.87 -7.54 -5.50
N ALA A 173 38.75 -6.91 -6.28
CA ALA A 173 39.34 -5.63 -5.91
C ALA A 173 38.31 -4.51 -5.92
N GLN A 174 37.43 -4.48 -6.92
CA GLN A 174 36.32 -3.53 -7.01
C GLN A 174 35.31 -3.75 -5.87
N LEU A 175 34.93 -5.02 -5.58
CA LEU A 175 34.03 -5.34 -4.47
C LEU A 175 34.59 -4.89 -3.12
N HIS A 176 35.89 -5.06 -2.88
CA HIS A 176 36.53 -4.54 -1.66
C HIS A 176 36.45 -3.01 -1.56
N GLN A 177 36.67 -2.29 -2.66
CA GLN A 177 36.54 -0.83 -2.67
C GLN A 177 35.09 -0.40 -2.35
N GLU A 178 34.14 -1.08 -2.96
CA GLU A 178 32.71 -0.81 -2.74
C GLU A 178 32.29 -1.10 -1.28
N VAL A 179 32.63 -2.26 -0.76
CA VAL A 179 32.34 -2.65 0.62
C VAL A 179 32.99 -1.69 1.62
N SER A 180 34.28 -1.35 1.44
CA SER A 180 34.97 -0.40 2.31
C SER A 180 34.28 0.99 2.27
N ALA A 181 33.83 1.43 1.09
CA ALA A 181 33.09 2.69 0.95
C ALA A 181 31.76 2.63 1.69
N LEU A 182 30.95 1.55 1.50
CA LEU A 182 29.64 1.41 2.12
C LEU A 182 29.72 1.24 3.64
N LEU A 183 30.61 0.39 4.16
CA LEU A 183 30.79 0.18 5.59
C LEU A 183 31.40 1.39 6.30
N GLY A 184 32.12 2.25 5.58
CA GLY A 184 32.72 3.47 6.09
C GLY A 184 31.84 4.71 6.02
N GLN A 185 30.63 4.64 5.44
CA GLN A 185 29.72 5.78 5.28
C GLN A 185 29.25 6.32 6.63
N LYS A 186 29.13 7.65 6.68
CA LYS A 186 28.42 8.37 7.76
C LYS A 186 26.99 8.65 7.32
N ALA A 187 26.12 8.97 8.29
CA ALA A 187 24.70 9.22 8.03
C ALA A 187 24.46 10.25 6.91
N GLU A 188 25.27 11.33 6.87
CA GLU A 188 25.12 12.39 5.85
C GLU A 188 25.49 11.95 4.43
N GLN A 189 26.26 10.86 4.32
CA GLN A 189 26.74 10.27 3.05
C GLN A 189 25.93 9.04 2.63
N SER A 190 24.96 8.64 3.47
CA SER A 190 24.14 7.45 3.30
C SER A 190 22.71 7.81 2.90
N VAL A 191 21.85 6.82 2.81
CA VAL A 191 20.41 6.95 2.56
C VAL A 191 19.72 7.87 3.59
N HIS A 192 20.29 8.07 4.77
CA HIS A 192 19.77 8.99 5.78
C HIS A 192 19.73 10.46 5.31
N SER A 193 20.52 10.84 4.29
CA SER A 193 20.42 12.14 3.64
C SER A 193 19.08 12.34 2.92
N GLN A 194 18.41 11.26 2.51
CA GLN A 194 17.11 11.31 1.83
C GLN A 194 15.95 11.52 2.83
N GLN A 195 15.09 12.51 2.57
CA GLN A 195 13.87 12.73 3.36
C GLN A 195 12.93 11.52 3.32
N ALA A 196 12.77 10.90 2.14
CA ALA A 196 11.91 9.74 1.96
C ALA A 196 12.31 8.54 2.83
N PHE A 197 13.61 8.29 3.03
CA PHE A 197 14.09 7.23 3.92
C PHE A 197 13.73 7.52 5.38
N ARG A 198 13.92 8.75 5.85
CA ARG A 198 13.53 9.15 7.21
C ARG A 198 12.02 8.98 7.43
N GLN A 199 11.20 9.41 6.47
CA GLN A 199 9.75 9.18 6.51
C GLN A 199 9.38 7.71 6.49
N MET A 200 10.11 6.87 5.72
CA MET A 200 9.92 5.42 5.73
C MET A 200 10.21 4.81 7.11
N GLN A 201 11.24 5.28 7.79
CA GLN A 201 11.55 4.80 9.16
C GLN A 201 10.47 5.16 10.18
N GLU A 202 9.79 6.30 10.00
CA GLU A 202 8.68 6.76 10.84
C GLU A 202 7.34 6.09 10.48
N THR A 203 7.25 5.49 9.27
CA THR A 203 6.04 4.82 8.83
C THR A 203 5.83 3.52 9.60
N GLN A 204 4.59 3.29 10.06
CA GLN A 204 4.21 2.04 10.70
C GLN A 204 4.15 0.90 9.67
N GLY A 205 4.68 -0.27 10.05
CA GLY A 205 4.63 -1.46 9.21
C GLY A 205 5.66 -2.52 9.60
N ASP A 206 5.30 -3.78 9.41
CA ASP A 206 6.19 -4.94 9.53
C ASP A 206 7.13 -5.03 8.33
N VAL A 207 6.63 -4.61 7.16
CA VAL A 207 7.42 -4.37 5.96
C VAL A 207 7.24 -2.92 5.57
N ARG A 208 8.34 -2.18 5.42
CA ARG A 208 8.33 -0.78 5.00
C ARG A 208 9.16 -0.63 3.74
N MET A 209 8.77 0.31 2.89
CA MET A 209 9.46 0.53 1.63
C MET A 209 9.49 1.99 1.23
N MET A 210 10.52 2.38 0.53
CA MET A 210 10.53 3.56 -0.31
C MET A 210 10.97 3.19 -1.72
N MET A 211 10.38 3.83 -2.73
CA MET A 211 10.80 3.68 -4.12
C MET A 211 10.53 4.94 -4.91
N THR A 212 11.32 5.17 -5.96
CA THR A 212 11.04 6.25 -6.91
C THR A 212 9.91 5.86 -7.86
N ALA A 213 9.19 6.85 -8.38
CA ALA A 213 8.15 6.62 -9.38
C ALA A 213 8.68 5.92 -10.64
N SER A 214 9.91 6.21 -11.04
CA SER A 214 10.58 5.51 -12.15
C SER A 214 10.81 4.01 -11.86
N THR A 215 11.11 3.65 -10.62
CA THR A 215 11.22 2.24 -10.22
C THR A 215 9.85 1.57 -10.22
N PHE A 216 8.80 2.25 -9.74
CA PHE A 216 7.44 1.74 -9.78
C PHE A 216 6.99 1.36 -11.20
N LEU A 217 7.32 2.18 -12.21
CA LEU A 217 7.02 1.90 -13.62
C LEU A 217 7.67 0.62 -14.17
N LYS A 218 8.78 0.16 -13.59
CA LYS A 218 9.41 -1.10 -14.00
C LYS A 218 8.54 -2.31 -13.63
N PHE A 219 7.80 -2.23 -12.52
CA PHE A 219 6.87 -3.28 -12.09
C PHE A 219 5.53 -3.20 -12.83
N TYR A 220 5.12 -1.99 -13.27
CA TYR A 220 3.89 -1.73 -14.02
C TYR A 220 4.21 -1.00 -15.33
N PRO A 221 4.73 -1.70 -16.34
CA PRO A 221 5.17 -1.10 -17.60
C PRO A 221 3.98 -0.74 -18.49
N ASP A 222 3.24 0.31 -18.12
CA ASP A 222 2.16 0.89 -18.93
C ASP A 222 2.72 2.09 -19.72
N PRO A 223 2.70 2.05 -21.07
CA PRO A 223 3.21 3.14 -21.90
C PRO A 223 2.46 4.47 -21.70
N MET A 224 1.15 4.40 -21.41
CA MET A 224 0.33 5.59 -21.17
C MET A 224 0.71 6.22 -19.81
N LEU A 225 0.84 5.41 -18.76
CA LEU A 225 1.28 5.84 -17.45
C LEU A 225 2.68 6.44 -17.51
N LYS A 226 3.61 5.80 -18.24
CA LYS A 226 4.96 6.33 -18.46
C LYS A 226 4.94 7.68 -19.15
N SER A 227 4.20 7.82 -20.25
CA SER A 227 4.09 9.10 -20.99
C SER A 227 3.49 10.20 -20.12
N MET A 228 2.51 9.88 -19.29
CA MET A 228 1.93 10.82 -18.34
C MET A 228 2.94 11.24 -17.28
N MET A 229 3.67 10.31 -16.68
CA MET A 229 4.67 10.59 -15.66
C MET A 229 5.84 11.42 -16.20
N ASP A 230 6.29 11.13 -17.43
CA ASP A 230 7.34 11.91 -18.12
C ASP A 230 6.87 13.35 -18.38
N SER A 231 5.64 13.53 -18.83
CA SER A 231 5.07 14.85 -19.15
C SER A 231 4.81 15.72 -17.91
N LEU A 232 4.63 15.11 -16.75
CA LEU A 232 4.27 15.78 -15.49
C LEU A 232 5.44 15.86 -14.50
N HIS A 233 6.66 15.53 -14.92
CA HIS A 233 7.87 15.50 -14.07
C HIS A 233 7.72 14.64 -12.80
N MET A 234 6.87 13.59 -12.87
CA MET A 234 6.57 12.72 -11.73
C MET A 234 7.69 11.71 -11.42
N GLN A 235 8.72 11.63 -12.26
CA GLN A 235 9.84 10.68 -12.09
C GLN A 235 10.57 10.86 -10.76
N ASN A 236 10.59 12.09 -10.23
CA ASN A 236 11.24 12.48 -8.98
C ASN A 236 10.32 12.33 -7.75
N ILE A 237 9.10 11.82 -7.92
CA ILE A 237 8.22 11.48 -6.80
C ILE A 237 8.74 10.19 -6.17
N LYS A 238 8.81 10.19 -4.85
CA LYS A 238 9.14 9.03 -4.03
C LYS A 238 7.90 8.54 -3.31
N TYR A 239 7.59 7.27 -3.48
CA TYR A 239 6.54 6.57 -2.77
C TYR A 239 7.12 5.93 -1.51
N ILE A 240 6.38 6.03 -0.43
CA ILE A 240 6.71 5.45 0.87
C ILE A 240 5.53 4.60 1.29
N GLY A 241 5.79 3.36 1.73
CA GLY A 241 4.74 2.44 2.15
C GLY A 241 5.12 1.64 3.39
N GLY A 242 4.11 1.22 4.13
CA GLY A 242 4.25 0.31 5.26
C GLY A 242 3.11 -0.68 5.30
N LEU A 243 3.41 -1.98 5.23
CA LEU A 243 2.46 -3.07 5.38
C LEU A 243 2.48 -3.55 6.83
N SER A 244 1.32 -3.53 7.48
CA SER A 244 1.11 -4.01 8.84
C SER A 244 0.14 -5.20 8.85
N PHE A 245 0.45 -6.19 9.69
CA PHE A 245 -0.48 -7.26 10.05
C PHE A 245 -0.96 -7.04 11.48
N GLU A 246 -2.25 -6.78 11.62
CA GLU A 246 -2.90 -6.46 12.88
C GLU A 246 -3.98 -7.51 13.21
N PRO A 247 -4.54 -7.53 14.42
CA PRO A 247 -5.70 -8.36 14.71
C PRO A 247 -6.85 -8.05 13.74
N GLY A 248 -7.24 -9.07 12.97
CA GLY A 248 -8.34 -8.99 12.02
C GLY A 248 -8.11 -8.18 10.76
N ARG A 249 -6.94 -7.52 10.56
CA ARG A 249 -6.75 -6.71 9.35
C ARG A 249 -5.31 -6.67 8.84
N MET A 250 -5.17 -6.51 7.54
CA MET A 250 -3.95 -6.06 6.89
C MET A 250 -4.12 -4.59 6.51
N ALA A 251 -3.12 -3.77 6.81
CA ALA A 251 -3.15 -2.35 6.46
C ALA A 251 -1.89 -1.96 5.68
N ILE A 252 -2.06 -1.22 4.59
CA ILE A 252 -0.97 -0.60 3.84
C ILE A 252 -1.13 0.91 4.00
N ASN A 253 -0.24 1.53 4.78
CA ASN A 253 -0.08 2.97 4.80
C ASN A 253 0.81 3.37 3.63
N ALA A 254 0.39 4.33 2.84
CA ALA A 254 1.14 4.85 1.72
C ALA A 254 1.22 6.37 1.77
N SER A 255 2.33 6.93 1.31
CA SER A 255 2.46 8.36 1.10
C SER A 255 3.41 8.62 -0.06
N TYR A 256 3.38 9.84 -0.59
CA TYR A 256 4.34 10.26 -1.59
C TYR A 256 4.87 11.65 -1.29
N THR A 257 6.13 11.87 -1.67
CA THR A 257 6.86 13.13 -1.47
C THR A 257 7.84 13.36 -2.62
N SER A 258 8.39 14.55 -2.71
CA SER A 258 9.49 14.84 -3.63
C SER A 258 10.38 15.93 -3.06
N ASP A 259 11.68 15.84 -3.32
CA ASP A 259 12.65 16.92 -3.07
C ASP A 259 12.75 17.88 -4.28
N ASP A 260 12.11 17.54 -5.41
CA ASP A 260 12.09 18.35 -6.64
C ASP A 260 10.99 19.41 -6.56
N PRO A 261 11.31 20.72 -6.69
CA PRO A 261 10.31 21.80 -6.59
C PRO A 261 9.20 21.71 -7.64
N GLN A 262 9.49 21.19 -8.86
CA GLN A 262 8.48 21.05 -9.91
C GLN A 262 7.48 19.93 -9.59
N ALA A 263 7.99 18.80 -9.10
CA ALA A 263 7.16 17.71 -8.64
C ALA A 263 6.31 18.10 -7.42
N GLN A 264 6.87 18.88 -6.48
CA GLN A 264 6.11 19.43 -5.35
C GLN A 264 4.99 20.35 -5.81
N ALA A 265 5.27 21.30 -6.73
CA ALA A 265 4.26 22.18 -7.28
C ALA A 265 3.15 21.40 -8.00
N PHE A 266 3.49 20.30 -8.69
CA PHE A 266 2.51 19.40 -9.28
C PHE A 266 1.63 18.73 -8.21
N ILE A 267 2.23 18.18 -7.15
CA ILE A 267 1.50 17.56 -6.02
C ILE A 267 0.53 18.57 -5.41
N GLU A 268 0.99 19.77 -5.09
CA GLU A 268 0.15 20.83 -4.53
C GLU A 268 -1.01 21.21 -5.46
N LYS A 269 -0.76 21.25 -6.77
CA LYS A 269 -1.79 21.52 -7.77
C LYS A 269 -2.85 20.42 -7.78
N GLN A 270 -2.44 19.15 -7.74
CA GLN A 270 -3.38 18.01 -7.67
C GLN A 270 -4.24 18.05 -6.41
N LEU A 271 -3.67 18.40 -5.28
CA LEU A 271 -4.39 18.49 -4.01
C LEU A 271 -5.53 19.54 -4.01
N LYS A 272 -5.45 20.56 -4.88
CA LYS A 272 -6.51 21.58 -5.02
C LYS A 272 -7.77 21.03 -5.69
N THR A 273 -7.66 19.96 -6.48
CA THR A 273 -8.82 19.35 -7.16
C THR A 273 -9.74 18.59 -6.22
N THR A 274 -9.26 18.25 -5.03
CA THR A 274 -10.01 17.47 -4.05
C THR A 274 -10.26 18.26 -2.77
N ARG A 275 -11.33 17.92 -2.05
CA ARG A 275 -11.74 18.49 -0.77
C ARG A 275 -11.99 17.39 0.26
N PRO A 276 -11.91 17.68 1.57
CA PRO A 276 -12.37 16.73 2.58
C PRO A 276 -13.85 16.38 2.38
N LEU A 277 -14.16 15.10 2.48
CA LEU A 277 -15.51 14.54 2.41
C LEU A 277 -16.34 14.97 3.63
N GLN A 278 -17.60 15.29 3.40
CA GLN A 278 -18.60 15.58 4.44
C GLN A 278 -19.44 14.34 4.77
N ASN A 279 -19.28 13.26 4.01
CA ASN A 279 -20.05 12.01 4.10
C ASN A 279 -21.57 12.22 3.94
N THR A 280 -21.94 13.14 3.04
CA THR A 280 -23.34 13.59 2.83
C THR A 280 -24.26 12.44 2.39
N PHE A 281 -23.76 11.45 1.65
CA PHE A 281 -24.60 10.52 0.90
C PHE A 281 -24.62 9.07 1.44
N ALA A 282 -23.76 8.71 2.39
CA ALA A 282 -23.67 7.31 2.85
C ALA A 282 -24.99 6.78 3.44
N SER A 283 -25.82 7.65 4.04
CA SER A 283 -27.16 7.27 4.55
C SER A 283 -28.16 6.87 3.46
N TYR A 284 -27.93 7.28 2.21
CA TYR A 284 -28.85 6.96 1.09
C TYR A 284 -28.54 5.60 0.45
N PHE A 285 -27.40 5.01 0.77
CA PHE A 285 -27.00 3.70 0.24
C PHE A 285 -27.37 2.59 1.22
N PRO A 286 -27.95 1.47 0.72
CA PRO A 286 -28.22 0.30 1.56
C PRO A 286 -26.92 -0.28 2.17
N GLN A 287 -26.99 -0.83 3.38
CA GLN A 287 -25.88 -1.52 4.03
C GLN A 287 -25.29 -2.65 3.15
N SER A 288 -26.13 -3.28 2.33
CA SER A 288 -25.74 -4.34 1.38
C SER A 288 -25.09 -3.83 0.08
N THR A 289 -24.74 -2.56 -0.02
CA THR A 289 -24.02 -2.00 -1.17
C THR A 289 -22.73 -2.76 -1.42
N LEU A 290 -22.54 -3.25 -2.65
CA LEU A 290 -21.42 -4.13 -3.02
C LEU A 290 -20.11 -3.38 -3.23
N PHE A 291 -20.22 -2.20 -3.84
CA PHE A 291 -19.13 -1.29 -4.12
C PHE A 291 -19.58 0.13 -3.81
N TYR A 292 -18.73 0.89 -3.16
CA TYR A 292 -18.96 2.27 -2.81
C TYR A 292 -17.70 3.10 -3.07
N LEU A 293 -17.86 4.20 -3.77
CA LEU A 293 -16.80 5.17 -4.03
C LEU A 293 -17.35 6.55 -3.69
N THR A 294 -16.61 7.30 -2.90
CA THR A 294 -16.92 8.70 -2.62
C THR A 294 -15.66 9.54 -2.73
N LEU A 295 -15.78 10.71 -3.32
CA LEU A 295 -14.68 11.64 -3.62
C LEU A 295 -15.14 13.05 -3.29
N GLY A 296 -14.39 13.74 -2.45
CA GLY A 296 -14.54 15.17 -2.22
C GLY A 296 -13.87 15.93 -3.37
N MET A 297 -14.62 16.73 -4.13
CA MET A 297 -14.08 17.39 -5.31
C MET A 297 -14.30 18.90 -5.31
N ASP A 298 -13.35 19.63 -5.92
CA ASP A 298 -13.49 21.00 -6.37
C ASP A 298 -13.63 21.02 -7.88
N GLY A 299 -14.86 21.05 -8.37
CA GLY A 299 -15.13 20.96 -9.81
C GLY A 299 -14.52 22.09 -10.63
N LYS A 300 -14.34 23.28 -10.06
CA LYS A 300 -13.69 24.42 -10.75
C LYS A 300 -12.21 24.14 -10.97
N GLU A 301 -11.51 23.65 -9.92
CA GLU A 301 -10.11 23.29 -10.00
C GLU A 301 -9.89 22.08 -10.93
N VAL A 302 -10.78 21.08 -10.85
CA VAL A 302 -10.78 19.93 -11.78
C VAL A 302 -10.91 20.41 -13.23
N PHE A 303 -11.90 21.26 -13.51
CA PHE A 303 -12.08 21.78 -14.88
C PHE A 303 -10.89 22.62 -15.32
N ALA A 304 -10.33 23.46 -14.46
CA ALA A 304 -9.14 24.28 -14.81
C ALA A 304 -7.97 23.37 -15.25
N GLN A 305 -7.73 22.26 -14.57
CA GLN A 305 -6.67 21.32 -14.96
C GLN A 305 -6.99 20.55 -16.24
N LEU A 306 -8.25 20.10 -16.40
CA LEU A 306 -8.70 19.47 -17.66
C LEU A 306 -8.52 20.43 -18.85
N ASP A 307 -8.84 21.69 -18.64
CA ASP A 307 -8.75 22.73 -19.66
C ASP A 307 -7.31 23.09 -20.06
N GLU A 308 -6.34 22.87 -19.20
CA GLU A 308 -4.92 23.02 -19.52
C GLU A 308 -4.36 21.86 -20.36
N ASN A 309 -5.04 20.70 -20.39
CA ASN A 309 -4.56 19.53 -21.12
C ASN A 309 -4.65 19.72 -22.64
N PRO A 310 -3.50 19.74 -23.39
CA PRO A 310 -3.50 19.99 -24.83
C PRO A 310 -4.24 18.91 -25.65
N GLN A 311 -4.29 17.67 -25.17
CA GLN A 311 -4.98 16.57 -25.86
C GLN A 311 -6.49 16.74 -25.76
N LEU A 312 -7.02 17.11 -24.58
CA LEU A 312 -8.42 17.40 -24.39
C LEU A 312 -8.87 18.64 -25.19
N LYS A 313 -8.03 19.69 -25.24
CA LYS A 313 -8.29 20.87 -26.09
C LYS A 313 -8.44 20.53 -27.57
N LYS A 314 -7.67 19.55 -28.06
CA LYS A 314 -7.76 19.08 -29.45
C LYS A 314 -8.94 18.13 -29.69
N ALA A 315 -9.35 17.35 -28.68
CA ALA A 315 -10.39 16.34 -28.80
C ALA A 315 -11.81 16.92 -28.68
N LEU A 316 -12.00 18.01 -27.96
CA LEU A 316 -13.30 18.61 -27.69
C LEU A 316 -13.54 19.82 -28.61
N SER A 317 -14.74 19.90 -29.21
CA SER A 317 -15.20 21.15 -29.84
C SER A 317 -15.43 22.22 -28.75
N ASP A 318 -15.43 23.51 -29.15
CA ASP A 318 -15.72 24.61 -28.21
C ASP A 318 -17.07 24.42 -27.50
N LYS A 319 -18.08 23.88 -28.21
CA LYS A 319 -19.40 23.56 -27.64
C LYS A 319 -19.31 22.46 -26.58
N ASP A 320 -18.62 21.37 -26.89
CA ASP A 320 -18.47 20.25 -25.94
C ASP A 320 -17.65 20.68 -24.74
N ARG A 321 -16.65 21.52 -24.92
CA ARG A 321 -15.84 22.08 -23.85
C ARG A 321 -16.66 22.93 -22.89
N GLU A 322 -17.54 23.83 -23.39
CA GLU A 322 -18.44 24.61 -22.53
C GLU A 322 -19.47 23.72 -21.82
N LEU A 323 -19.90 22.61 -22.44
CA LEU A 323 -20.76 21.63 -21.80
C LEU A 323 -20.03 20.90 -20.66
N VAL A 324 -18.81 20.41 -20.90
CA VAL A 324 -17.96 19.79 -19.88
C VAL A 324 -17.67 20.75 -18.74
N LYS A 325 -17.40 22.03 -19.05
CA LYS A 325 -17.21 23.07 -18.05
C LYS A 325 -18.46 23.25 -17.18
N THR A 326 -19.62 23.40 -17.81
CA THR A 326 -20.89 23.57 -17.09
C THR A 326 -21.15 22.40 -16.14
N LEU A 327 -20.87 21.18 -16.58
CA LEU A 327 -21.04 19.97 -15.79
C LEU A 327 -20.00 19.92 -14.65
N VAL A 328 -18.71 19.89 -14.99
CA VAL A 328 -17.62 19.62 -14.04
C VAL A 328 -17.45 20.77 -13.07
N ALA A 329 -17.39 22.02 -13.52
CA ALA A 329 -17.19 23.19 -12.64
C ALA A 329 -18.37 23.49 -11.73
N SER A 330 -19.55 22.87 -11.96
CA SER A 330 -20.70 23.00 -11.06
C SER A 330 -20.68 21.98 -9.91
N LEU A 331 -19.87 20.94 -9.98
CA LEU A 331 -19.77 19.93 -8.93
C LEU A 331 -18.92 20.46 -7.77
N GLU A 332 -19.40 20.26 -6.56
CA GLU A 332 -18.74 20.70 -5.31
C GLU A 332 -18.89 19.62 -4.24
N ASN A 333 -17.92 19.52 -3.32
CA ASN A 333 -17.94 18.61 -2.19
C ASN A 333 -18.05 17.13 -2.61
N ASP A 334 -19.04 16.40 -2.07
CA ASP A 334 -19.12 14.95 -2.22
C ASP A 334 -19.70 14.55 -3.58
N PHE A 335 -18.94 13.74 -4.31
CA PHE A 335 -19.41 12.91 -5.40
C PHE A 335 -19.38 11.46 -4.93
N THR A 336 -20.47 10.72 -5.12
CA THR A 336 -20.59 9.35 -4.63
C THR A 336 -21.21 8.44 -5.68
N LEU A 337 -20.62 7.25 -5.85
CA LEU A 337 -21.08 6.20 -6.75
C LEU A 337 -21.14 4.88 -6.00
N GLY A 338 -22.21 4.12 -6.12
CA GLY A 338 -22.32 2.78 -5.56
C GLY A 338 -22.96 1.78 -6.48
N ILE A 339 -22.56 0.50 -6.35
CA ILE A 339 -23.25 -0.66 -6.91
C ILE A 339 -24.05 -1.25 -5.75
N THR A 340 -25.35 -1.05 -5.74
CA THR A 340 -26.23 -1.43 -4.63
C THR A 340 -26.70 -2.89 -4.70
N GLY A 341 -26.52 -3.55 -5.84
CA GLY A 341 -26.92 -4.93 -6.07
C GLY A 341 -26.86 -5.31 -7.53
N LEU A 342 -27.53 -6.41 -7.88
CA LEU A 342 -27.72 -6.87 -9.24
C LEU A 342 -29.23 -6.93 -9.55
N ASN A 343 -29.63 -6.53 -10.75
CA ASN A 343 -31.01 -6.69 -11.22
C ASN A 343 -31.31 -8.15 -11.59
N ALA A 344 -32.55 -8.44 -11.99
CA ALA A 344 -33.00 -9.80 -12.36
C ALA A 344 -32.21 -10.42 -13.54
N GLN A 345 -31.58 -9.61 -14.37
CA GLN A 345 -30.75 -10.04 -15.51
C GLN A 345 -29.26 -10.18 -15.10
N GLY A 346 -28.89 -9.92 -13.84
CA GLY A 346 -27.52 -9.97 -13.34
C GLY A 346 -26.70 -8.71 -13.64
N ASN A 347 -27.31 -7.65 -14.15
CA ASN A 347 -26.61 -6.38 -14.39
C ASN A 347 -26.50 -5.56 -13.11
N PRO A 348 -25.39 -4.79 -12.90
CA PRO A 348 -25.24 -3.94 -11.75
C PRO A 348 -26.35 -2.89 -11.61
N THR A 349 -26.88 -2.74 -10.39
CA THR A 349 -27.76 -1.63 -10.03
C THR A 349 -26.89 -0.50 -9.48
N ILE A 350 -26.86 0.62 -10.19
CA ILE A 350 -26.00 1.77 -9.91
C ILE A 350 -26.82 2.88 -9.27
N LEU A 351 -26.25 3.50 -8.25
CA LEU A 351 -26.76 4.72 -7.62
C LEU A 351 -25.60 5.71 -7.48
N ALA A 352 -25.82 6.95 -7.93
CA ALA A 352 -24.85 8.01 -7.80
C ALA A 352 -25.49 9.30 -7.31
N TYR A 353 -24.73 10.03 -6.49
CA TYR A 353 -25.08 11.38 -6.02
C TYR A 353 -23.90 12.33 -6.22
N ALA A 354 -24.21 13.59 -6.43
CA ALA A 354 -23.22 14.66 -6.42
C ALA A 354 -23.83 15.94 -5.83
N GLU A 355 -23.05 16.69 -5.10
CA GLU A 355 -23.43 18.06 -4.76
C GLU A 355 -23.10 19.00 -5.93
N THR A 356 -24.00 19.93 -6.22
CA THR A 356 -23.82 20.94 -7.28
C THR A 356 -24.30 22.31 -6.84
N ASN A 357 -23.56 23.33 -7.24
CA ASN A 357 -23.98 24.72 -7.07
C ASN A 357 -24.93 25.21 -8.18
N ASN A 358 -25.26 24.36 -9.17
CA ASN A 358 -26.09 24.69 -10.31
C ASN A 358 -27.42 23.90 -10.29
N ALA A 359 -28.45 24.46 -9.68
CA ALA A 359 -29.77 23.83 -9.61
C ALA A 359 -30.43 23.62 -10.99
N ASN A 360 -29.96 24.30 -12.04
CA ASN A 360 -30.49 24.17 -13.41
C ASN A 360 -29.60 23.26 -14.31
N LEU A 361 -28.67 22.53 -13.73
CA LEU A 361 -27.65 21.73 -14.44
C LEU A 361 -28.29 20.77 -15.46
N LEU A 362 -29.24 19.95 -15.04
CA LEU A 362 -29.89 18.95 -15.91
C LEU A 362 -30.66 19.59 -17.06
N ASN A 363 -31.31 20.73 -16.84
CA ASN A 363 -32.00 21.44 -17.91
C ASN A 363 -31.01 22.04 -18.93
N GLN A 364 -29.88 22.58 -18.46
CA GLN A 364 -28.81 23.07 -19.34
C GLN A 364 -28.22 21.94 -20.17
N LEU A 365 -27.98 20.76 -19.59
CA LEU A 365 -27.52 19.57 -20.29
C LEU A 365 -28.54 19.11 -21.35
N TYR A 366 -29.84 19.07 -20.98
CA TYR A 366 -30.90 18.70 -21.87
C TYR A 366 -30.98 19.64 -23.10
N GLU A 367 -31.03 20.96 -22.89
CA GLU A 367 -31.10 21.93 -23.99
C GLU A 367 -29.82 21.90 -24.87
N ALA A 368 -28.64 21.63 -24.29
CA ALA A 368 -27.40 21.54 -25.03
C ALA A 368 -27.32 20.27 -25.93
N THR A 369 -27.98 19.18 -25.53
CA THR A 369 -27.98 17.89 -26.26
C THR A 369 -29.21 17.68 -27.13
N LYS A 370 -30.24 18.47 -26.93
CA LYS A 370 -31.50 18.44 -27.68
C LYS A 370 -31.28 18.59 -29.20
N GLY A 371 -31.74 17.65 -29.99
CA GLY A 371 -31.63 17.67 -31.45
C GLY A 371 -30.25 17.19 -31.99
N GLN A 372 -29.34 16.74 -31.17
CA GLN A 372 -28.18 15.97 -31.60
C GLN A 372 -28.66 14.51 -31.77
N GLY A 373 -28.80 14.06 -33.02
CA GLY A 373 -29.37 12.76 -33.33
C GLY A 373 -28.68 11.61 -32.60
N GLY A 374 -29.46 10.79 -31.88
CA GLY A 374 -29.03 9.61 -31.16
C GLY A 374 -29.14 9.69 -29.63
N ASN A 375 -29.53 10.84 -29.05
CA ASN A 375 -29.70 10.98 -27.62
C ASN A 375 -31.18 10.84 -27.22
N ASP A 376 -31.53 9.70 -26.64
CA ASP A 376 -32.86 9.43 -26.09
C ASP A 376 -33.03 10.02 -24.68
N LEU A 377 -32.64 11.29 -24.52
CA LEU A 377 -32.86 12.02 -23.27
C LEU A 377 -34.24 12.65 -23.27
N THR A 378 -35.12 12.15 -22.40
CA THR A 378 -36.52 12.58 -22.28
C THR A 378 -36.72 13.31 -20.97
N LYS A 379 -37.45 14.44 -21.01
CA LYS A 379 -37.90 15.13 -19.79
C LYS A 379 -39.16 14.47 -19.26
N LEU A 380 -39.16 14.13 -17.98
CA LEU A 380 -40.28 13.51 -17.27
C LEU A 380 -41.26 14.58 -16.76
N ASP A 381 -42.51 14.19 -16.44
CA ASP A 381 -43.57 15.09 -15.98
C ASP A 381 -43.22 15.81 -14.64
N ASN A 382 -42.40 15.18 -13.82
CA ASN A 382 -41.91 15.76 -12.55
C ASN A 382 -40.72 16.71 -12.72
N GLY A 383 -40.27 16.96 -13.95
CA GLY A 383 -39.14 17.84 -14.26
C GLY A 383 -37.78 17.16 -14.26
N ASP A 384 -37.70 15.90 -13.88
CA ASP A 384 -36.48 15.07 -13.97
C ASP A 384 -36.27 14.57 -15.41
N TYR A 385 -35.24 13.74 -15.63
CA TYR A 385 -34.85 13.26 -16.98
C TYR A 385 -34.62 11.75 -16.97
N LEU A 386 -34.96 11.14 -18.11
CA LEU A 386 -34.68 9.73 -18.40
C LEU A 386 -33.82 9.66 -19.65
N TYR A 387 -32.64 9.09 -19.51
CA TYR A 387 -31.79 8.70 -20.63
C TYR A 387 -32.04 7.23 -20.98
N THR A 388 -32.21 6.93 -22.29
CA THR A 388 -32.39 5.57 -22.76
C THR A 388 -31.42 5.29 -23.91
N ASP A 389 -30.62 4.23 -23.81
CA ASP A 389 -29.77 3.75 -24.91
C ASP A 389 -29.72 2.22 -24.89
N LYS A 390 -30.02 1.59 -26.02
CA LYS A 390 -29.98 0.12 -26.23
C LYS A 390 -30.60 -0.69 -25.08
N GLY A 391 -31.69 -0.19 -24.52
CA GLY A 391 -32.44 -0.83 -23.44
C GLY A 391 -31.93 -0.49 -22.02
N MET A 392 -30.81 0.19 -21.90
CA MET A 392 -30.37 0.78 -20.63
C MET A 392 -31.18 2.05 -20.35
N LYS A 393 -31.68 2.18 -19.12
CA LYS A 393 -32.39 3.36 -18.64
C LYS A 393 -31.57 3.99 -17.50
N VAL A 394 -31.37 5.31 -17.54
CA VAL A 394 -30.74 6.07 -16.46
C VAL A 394 -31.67 7.23 -16.09
N TYR A 395 -32.19 7.18 -14.89
CA TYR A 395 -32.98 8.25 -14.30
C TYR A 395 -32.03 9.31 -13.70
N MET A 396 -32.28 10.57 -13.97
CA MET A 396 -31.51 11.70 -13.44
C MET A 396 -32.47 12.73 -12.87
N GLY A 397 -32.19 13.22 -11.68
CA GLY A 397 -33.01 14.21 -11.03
C GLY A 397 -32.24 15.13 -10.09
N MET A 398 -32.86 16.26 -9.77
CA MET A 398 -32.37 17.19 -8.77
C MET A 398 -33.17 17.07 -7.48
N ARG A 399 -32.49 17.02 -6.33
CA ARG A 399 -33.09 17.06 -4.99
C ARG A 399 -32.42 18.21 -4.23
N GLY A 400 -32.95 19.42 -4.45
CA GLY A 400 -32.28 20.63 -4.00
C GLY A 400 -30.97 20.86 -4.76
N LYS A 401 -29.84 20.85 -4.03
CA LYS A 401 -28.49 20.94 -4.61
C LYS A 401 -27.86 19.58 -4.92
N GLN A 402 -28.60 18.50 -4.73
CA GLN A 402 -28.10 17.14 -4.95
C GLN A 402 -28.57 16.61 -6.30
N LEU A 403 -27.62 16.30 -7.17
CA LEU A 403 -27.86 15.53 -8.38
C LEU A 403 -27.93 14.05 -8.00
N VAL A 404 -28.93 13.34 -8.47
CA VAL A 404 -29.06 11.88 -8.35
C VAL A 404 -29.10 11.24 -9.72
N MET A 405 -28.43 10.12 -9.88
CA MET A 405 -28.45 9.28 -11.07
C MET A 405 -28.54 7.81 -10.68
N THR A 406 -29.41 7.04 -11.34
CA THR A 406 -29.53 5.59 -11.13
C THR A 406 -30.15 4.90 -12.34
N ASN A 407 -29.80 3.63 -12.55
CA ASN A 407 -30.42 2.78 -13.56
C ASN A 407 -31.59 1.93 -13.00
N ASP A 408 -31.99 2.19 -11.75
CA ASP A 408 -33.09 1.48 -11.07
C ASP A 408 -34.23 2.45 -10.73
N GLU A 409 -35.44 2.11 -11.16
CA GLU A 409 -36.62 2.96 -10.97
C GLU A 409 -37.04 3.04 -9.48
N ALA A 410 -36.84 1.96 -8.71
CA ALA A 410 -37.21 1.96 -7.30
C ALA A 410 -36.27 2.86 -6.48
N LEU A 411 -34.96 2.82 -6.76
CA LEU A 411 -33.99 3.73 -6.18
C LEU A 411 -34.28 5.18 -6.58
N TYR A 412 -34.61 5.43 -7.83
CA TYR A 412 -34.99 6.77 -8.30
C TYR A 412 -36.21 7.34 -7.55
N ARG A 413 -37.27 6.55 -7.38
CA ARG A 413 -38.48 6.96 -6.63
C ARG A 413 -38.22 7.23 -5.16
N ASN A 414 -37.17 6.62 -4.59
CA ASN A 414 -36.74 6.81 -3.21
C ASN A 414 -35.54 7.75 -3.06
N ALA A 415 -35.10 8.38 -4.15
CA ALA A 415 -33.95 9.27 -4.15
C ALA A 415 -34.08 10.40 -3.10
N GLY A 416 -33.02 10.60 -2.32
CA GLY A 416 -32.96 11.57 -1.22
C GLY A 416 -33.61 11.09 0.08
N LYS A 417 -34.06 9.82 0.16
CA LYS A 417 -34.51 9.19 1.42
C LYS A 417 -33.42 8.28 1.97
N GLU A 418 -33.27 8.30 3.28
CA GLU A 418 -32.34 7.39 3.98
C GLU A 418 -32.73 5.91 3.75
N SER A 419 -31.75 5.09 3.52
CA SER A 419 -31.87 3.63 3.54
C SER A 419 -31.82 3.14 5.00
N LYS A 420 -32.58 2.09 5.31
CA LYS A 420 -32.54 1.48 6.65
C LYS A 420 -32.58 -0.04 6.53
N PRO A 421 -31.49 -0.75 6.88
CA PRO A 421 -30.18 -0.23 7.29
C PRO A 421 -29.40 0.44 6.13
N SER A 422 -28.52 1.37 6.48
CA SER A 422 -27.69 2.13 5.54
C SER A 422 -26.20 1.77 5.64
N LEU A 423 -25.37 2.33 4.75
CA LEU A 423 -23.92 2.20 4.86
C LEU A 423 -23.36 2.78 6.17
N LEU A 424 -24.02 3.78 6.77
CA LEU A 424 -23.60 4.33 8.07
C LEU A 424 -23.59 3.29 9.21
N ASP A 425 -24.31 2.17 9.04
CA ASP A 425 -24.36 1.08 10.01
C ASP A 425 -23.18 0.10 9.85
N THR A 426 -22.25 0.36 8.90
CA THR A 426 -21.04 -0.45 8.67
C THR A 426 -19.81 0.13 9.36
N ASP A 427 -18.81 -0.71 9.62
CA ASP A 427 -17.57 -0.25 10.25
C ASP A 427 -16.76 0.69 9.36
N PHE A 428 -16.68 0.42 8.07
CA PHE A 428 -15.93 1.26 7.13
C PHE A 428 -16.53 2.66 6.91
N ALA A 429 -17.81 2.86 7.16
CA ALA A 429 -18.43 4.18 6.99
C ALA A 429 -18.06 5.18 8.10
N LYS A 430 -17.49 4.71 9.21
CA LYS A 430 -17.15 5.57 10.38
C LYS A 430 -15.97 6.51 10.11
N GLU A 431 -15.11 6.15 9.14
CA GLU A 431 -13.87 6.87 8.86
C GLU A 431 -13.89 7.65 7.52
N ILE A 432 -15.09 7.80 6.89
CA ILE A 432 -15.22 8.50 5.59
C ILE A 432 -15.02 10.00 5.74
N GLU A 433 -15.58 10.61 6.79
CA GLU A 433 -15.52 12.06 7.00
C GLU A 433 -14.07 12.54 7.16
N GLY A 434 -13.72 13.62 6.46
CA GLY A 434 -12.38 14.19 6.46
C GLY A 434 -11.41 13.56 5.45
N GLN A 435 -11.68 12.34 4.97
CA GLN A 435 -10.93 11.77 3.83
C GLN A 435 -11.20 12.58 2.56
N ARG A 436 -10.39 12.41 1.52
CA ARG A 436 -10.61 13.04 0.20
C ARG A 436 -11.16 12.07 -0.83
N LEU A 437 -10.84 10.80 -0.66
CA LEU A 437 -11.33 9.67 -1.45
C LEU A 437 -11.55 8.50 -0.51
N VAL A 438 -12.66 7.80 -0.67
CA VAL A 438 -12.88 6.47 -0.08
C VAL A 438 -13.48 5.55 -1.12
N THR A 439 -12.92 4.37 -1.25
CA THR A 439 -13.43 3.28 -2.09
C THR A 439 -13.55 2.04 -1.24
N VAL A 440 -14.70 1.38 -1.28
CA VAL A 440 -14.96 0.14 -0.53
C VAL A 440 -15.52 -0.93 -1.45
N VAL A 441 -14.96 -2.14 -1.34
CA VAL A 441 -15.58 -3.37 -1.83
C VAL A 441 -16.10 -4.14 -0.62
N ASN A 442 -17.40 -4.25 -0.48
CA ASN A 442 -18.06 -5.01 0.58
C ASN A 442 -18.05 -6.49 0.22
N ALA A 443 -16.96 -7.17 0.55
CA ALA A 443 -16.76 -8.58 0.20
C ALA A 443 -17.85 -9.47 0.81
N GLU A 444 -18.28 -9.19 2.05
CA GLU A 444 -19.36 -9.93 2.70
C GLU A 444 -20.67 -9.84 1.90
N ALA A 445 -21.04 -8.65 1.45
CA ALA A 445 -22.23 -8.47 0.62
C ALA A 445 -22.09 -9.19 -0.74
N VAL A 446 -20.90 -9.13 -1.36
CA VAL A 446 -20.61 -9.82 -2.65
C VAL A 446 -20.75 -11.34 -2.49
N PHE A 447 -20.12 -11.95 -1.48
CA PHE A 447 -20.21 -13.40 -1.25
C PHE A 447 -21.62 -13.85 -0.82
N ASN A 448 -22.44 -12.94 -0.29
CA ASN A 448 -23.84 -13.22 0.04
C ASN A 448 -24.79 -13.16 -1.16
N LEU A 449 -24.36 -12.72 -2.34
CA LEU A 449 -25.20 -12.73 -3.54
C LEU A 449 -25.61 -14.16 -3.92
N PRO A 450 -26.92 -14.40 -4.24
CA PRO A 450 -27.40 -15.75 -4.62
C PRO A 450 -26.63 -16.34 -5.80
N ILE A 451 -26.28 -15.52 -6.80
CA ILE A 451 -25.53 -15.97 -7.97
C ILE A 451 -24.11 -16.44 -7.62
N VAL A 452 -23.43 -15.77 -6.67
CA VAL A 452 -22.10 -16.17 -6.20
C VAL A 452 -22.18 -17.47 -5.43
N LYS A 453 -23.14 -17.62 -4.50
CA LYS A 453 -23.37 -18.85 -3.75
C LYS A 453 -23.69 -20.03 -4.68
N MET A 454 -24.52 -19.80 -5.69
CA MET A 454 -24.83 -20.82 -6.69
C MET A 454 -23.58 -21.22 -7.48
N ALA A 455 -22.81 -20.24 -7.99
CA ALA A 455 -21.60 -20.48 -8.78
C ALA A 455 -20.55 -21.26 -7.97
N THR A 456 -20.37 -20.94 -6.68
CA THR A 456 -19.44 -21.65 -5.79
C THR A 456 -19.77 -23.14 -5.66
N GLY A 457 -21.07 -23.50 -5.72
CA GLY A 457 -21.52 -24.90 -5.69
C GLY A 457 -21.01 -25.76 -6.85
N PHE A 458 -20.69 -25.17 -7.99
CA PHE A 458 -20.19 -25.86 -9.19
C PHE A 458 -18.65 -25.95 -9.26
N LEU A 459 -17.93 -25.31 -8.34
CA LEU A 459 -16.47 -25.33 -8.32
C LEU A 459 -15.92 -26.70 -7.86
N SER A 460 -14.74 -27.05 -8.38
CA SER A 460 -13.99 -28.19 -7.85
C SER A 460 -13.61 -27.97 -6.37
N PRO A 461 -13.33 -29.04 -5.59
CA PRO A 461 -12.99 -28.91 -4.16
C PRO A 461 -11.90 -27.89 -3.86
N GLN A 462 -10.82 -27.86 -4.69
CA GLN A 462 -9.71 -26.94 -4.53
C GLN A 462 -10.14 -25.46 -4.72
N TYR A 463 -10.88 -25.14 -5.78
CA TYR A 463 -11.37 -23.76 -6.00
C TYR A 463 -12.43 -23.37 -4.97
N ARG A 464 -13.24 -24.32 -4.50
CA ARG A 464 -14.20 -24.06 -3.42
C ARG A 464 -13.49 -23.70 -2.13
N ALA A 465 -12.40 -24.39 -1.78
CA ALA A 465 -11.60 -24.07 -0.59
C ALA A 465 -11.00 -22.66 -0.68
N MET A 466 -10.53 -22.22 -1.88
CA MET A 466 -10.04 -20.85 -2.09
C MET A 466 -11.16 -19.81 -1.91
N VAL A 467 -12.36 -20.07 -2.42
CA VAL A 467 -13.52 -19.18 -2.22
C VAL A 467 -13.90 -19.12 -0.74
N THR A 468 -13.92 -20.26 -0.05
CA THR A 468 -14.20 -20.31 1.41
C THR A 468 -13.16 -19.51 2.20
N ALA A 469 -11.88 -19.56 1.80
CA ALA A 469 -10.84 -18.72 2.40
C ALA A 469 -11.13 -17.22 2.16
N ALA A 470 -11.54 -16.83 0.92
CA ALA A 470 -11.89 -15.47 0.58
C ALA A 470 -13.17 -14.98 1.29
N GLU A 471 -14.11 -15.86 1.62
CA GLU A 471 -15.32 -15.53 2.41
C GLU A 471 -14.99 -15.02 3.82
N ASN A 472 -13.76 -15.23 4.32
CA ASN A 472 -13.30 -14.62 5.58
C ASN A 472 -13.00 -13.13 5.47
N ILE A 473 -12.93 -12.57 4.25
CA ILE A 473 -12.80 -11.15 4.04
C ILE A 473 -14.16 -10.47 4.28
N SER A 474 -14.19 -9.44 5.14
CA SER A 474 -15.35 -8.61 5.37
C SER A 474 -15.46 -7.52 4.32
N TYR A 475 -14.39 -6.72 4.17
CA TYR A 475 -14.32 -5.67 3.13
C TYR A 475 -12.87 -5.34 2.77
N LEU A 476 -12.71 -4.72 1.62
CA LEU A 476 -11.50 -4.03 1.19
C LEU A 476 -11.82 -2.55 1.10
N GLU A 477 -11.02 -1.71 1.77
CA GLU A 477 -11.14 -0.26 1.76
C GLU A 477 -9.86 0.37 1.22
N MET A 478 -10.01 1.44 0.46
CA MET A 478 -8.93 2.35 0.10
C MET A 478 -9.39 3.77 0.41
N SER A 479 -8.63 4.49 1.21
CA SER A 479 -8.91 5.88 1.56
C SER A 479 -7.68 6.75 1.35
N SER A 480 -7.88 8.08 1.20
CA SER A 480 -6.78 9.02 1.09
C SER A 480 -7.09 10.35 1.78
N GLU A 481 -6.08 10.87 2.46
CA GLU A 481 -6.03 12.20 3.07
C GLU A 481 -4.83 12.96 2.49
N GLY A 482 -5.05 13.76 1.43
CA GLY A 482 -3.98 14.49 0.76
C GLY A 482 -2.95 13.58 0.09
N THR A 483 -1.69 13.65 0.53
CA THR A 483 -0.60 12.80 0.02
C THR A 483 -0.50 11.47 0.74
N LYS A 484 -1.34 11.22 1.72
CA LYS A 484 -1.39 9.96 2.47
C LYS A 484 -2.55 9.11 1.98
N GLY A 485 -2.33 7.81 1.90
CA GLY A 485 -3.35 6.82 1.57
C GLY A 485 -3.28 5.65 2.53
N LEU A 486 -4.41 4.98 2.70
CA LEU A 486 -4.55 3.78 3.49
C LEU A 486 -5.32 2.74 2.67
N VAL A 487 -4.81 1.52 2.61
CA VAL A 487 -5.54 0.37 2.08
C VAL A 487 -5.71 -0.63 3.21
N VAL A 488 -6.94 -1.05 3.46
CA VAL A 488 -7.29 -2.01 4.52
C VAL A 488 -7.98 -3.21 3.90
N LEU A 489 -7.49 -4.40 4.19
CA LEU A 489 -8.21 -5.65 4.02
C LEU A 489 -8.67 -6.10 5.41
N GLN A 490 -9.98 -6.01 5.65
CA GLN A 490 -10.61 -6.39 6.91
C GLN A 490 -11.10 -7.82 6.85
N LEU A 491 -10.72 -8.62 7.85
CA LEU A 491 -11.16 -9.99 8.03
C LEU A 491 -12.34 -10.06 9.04
N LYS A 492 -13.14 -11.11 8.94
CA LYS A 492 -14.28 -11.35 9.86
C LYS A 492 -13.83 -11.69 11.28
N ASP A 493 -12.78 -12.50 11.43
CA ASP A 493 -12.15 -12.69 12.74
C ASP A 493 -11.26 -11.50 13.08
N GLN A 494 -11.76 -10.63 13.93
CA GLN A 494 -11.09 -9.40 14.37
C GLN A 494 -10.17 -9.61 15.59
N LYS A 495 -10.02 -10.84 16.08
CA LYS A 495 -9.23 -11.12 17.29
C LYS A 495 -7.86 -11.72 16.97
N THR A 496 -7.83 -12.63 16.00
CA THR A 496 -6.60 -13.30 15.57
C THR A 496 -5.82 -12.39 14.62
N ASN A 497 -4.49 -12.32 14.75
CA ASN A 497 -3.66 -11.57 13.84
C ASN A 497 -3.86 -12.01 12.38
N ALA A 498 -3.94 -11.06 11.44
CA ALA A 498 -4.22 -11.37 10.04
C ALA A 498 -3.17 -12.27 9.39
N LEU A 499 -1.88 -12.11 9.74
CA LEU A 499 -0.82 -12.97 9.22
C LEU A 499 -0.98 -14.42 9.68
N LYS A 500 -1.34 -14.63 10.97
CA LYS A 500 -1.64 -15.98 11.48
C LYS A 500 -2.82 -16.60 10.74
N GLN A 501 -3.90 -15.85 10.52
CA GLN A 501 -5.07 -16.35 9.78
C GLN A 501 -4.68 -16.77 8.35
N ILE A 502 -3.82 -16.00 7.66
CA ILE A 502 -3.32 -16.34 6.32
C ILE A 502 -2.48 -17.61 6.37
N VAL A 503 -1.54 -17.72 7.32
CA VAL A 503 -0.69 -18.92 7.49
C VAL A 503 -1.54 -20.15 7.74
N ASP A 504 -2.54 -20.07 8.62
CA ASP A 504 -3.43 -21.20 8.94
C ASP A 504 -4.28 -21.60 7.71
N GLN A 505 -4.75 -20.65 6.91
CA GLN A 505 -5.45 -20.93 5.66
C GLN A 505 -4.54 -21.61 4.61
N VAL A 506 -3.31 -21.11 4.45
CA VAL A 506 -2.33 -21.74 3.52
C VAL A 506 -2.05 -23.19 3.93
N LYS A 507 -1.87 -23.46 5.23
CA LYS A 507 -1.71 -24.83 5.75
C LYS A 507 -2.92 -25.71 5.44
N ALA A 508 -4.14 -25.20 5.64
CA ALA A 508 -5.36 -25.94 5.34
C ALA A 508 -5.46 -26.27 3.83
N LEU A 509 -5.10 -25.34 2.96
CA LEU A 509 -5.10 -25.55 1.50
C LEU A 509 -3.99 -26.51 1.03
N SER A 510 -2.83 -26.52 1.69
CA SER A 510 -1.72 -27.42 1.34
C SER A 510 -1.95 -28.89 1.76
N ASN A 511 -2.92 -29.13 2.63
CA ASN A 511 -3.34 -30.47 3.06
C ASN A 511 -4.49 -31.04 2.21
N LEU A 512 -4.99 -30.31 1.21
CA LEU A 512 -6.00 -30.73 0.23
C LEU A 512 -5.36 -31.27 -1.06
#